data_45b96b60a6aa65ac3d30c0e0416dda8f
#
_entry.id   45b96b60a6aa65ac3d30c0e0416dda8f
#
_cell.length_a   1.000
_cell.length_b   1.000
_cell.length_c   1.000
_cell.angle_alpha   90.00
_cell.angle_beta   90.00
_cell.angle_gamma   90.00
#
_symmetry.space_group_name_H-M   'P 1'
#
loop_
_entity.id
_entity.type
_entity.pdbx_description
1 polymer ?
#
loop_
_entity_poly.entity_id
_entity_poly.type
_entity_poly.pdbx_seq_one_letter_code
_entity_poly.pdbx_strand_id
1 'polypeptide(L)'
;EFVVVKPSQIKAPVTVGEVVNQNLHALPQQDMIIIAQPNFTTQAERLAEAHRTKDNLTVRVVTPESIYNEFSSGTPDATAYRRFMKMFYDRQTSEADAPKYLLLFGDGSFDNRKLTSAWKSVDMSNMLLTYQTENSLSSQSYVIDDYFGFLDDADNKKSLQNKKLCLGIGRFPIRTVEQATQMVDKVISYMENRNIGSWKNNLCFMADDGSNTDGFMTEHMEFADQLAGYVESEHPEFLVNKLYYDAYKKDMTAGTYPDVRSGLQKLLKDGLLLFNYTGHGGT
;
A
#
# COMPACT_ATOMS: atom_id res chain seq x y z
N GLU A 1 -28.02 20.89 -19.32
CA GLU A 1 -26.94 21.47 -20.14
C GLU A 1 -27.05 20.90 -21.55
N PHE A 2 -27.03 21.77 -22.60
CA PHE A 2 -27.13 21.35 -23.99
C PHE A 2 -25.81 21.65 -24.68
N VAL A 3 -25.28 20.69 -25.46
CA VAL A 3 -24.10 20.88 -26.30
C VAL A 3 -24.53 20.88 -27.76
N VAL A 4 -24.26 21.97 -28.47
CA VAL A 4 -24.52 22.11 -29.87
C VAL A 4 -23.22 22.07 -30.65
N VAL A 5 -23.07 21.10 -31.56
CA VAL A 5 -21.87 20.97 -32.40
C VAL A 5 -22.28 20.99 -33.89
N LYS A 6 -21.43 21.57 -34.76
CA LYS A 6 -21.59 21.44 -36.19
C LYS A 6 -21.19 20.02 -36.61
N PRO A 7 -21.95 19.35 -37.52
CA PRO A 7 -21.60 18.00 -37.99
C PRO A 7 -20.15 17.89 -38.49
N SER A 8 -19.62 18.94 -39.12
CA SER A 8 -18.25 19.00 -39.64
C SER A 8 -17.16 19.09 -38.54
N GLN A 9 -17.56 19.32 -37.30
CA GLN A 9 -16.65 19.40 -36.13
C GLN A 9 -16.70 18.15 -35.25
N ILE A 10 -17.56 17.20 -35.57
CA ILE A 10 -17.63 15.91 -34.88
C ILE A 10 -16.36 15.13 -35.23
N LYS A 11 -15.59 14.78 -34.19
CA LYS A 11 -14.40 13.94 -34.36
C LYS A 11 -14.83 12.49 -34.44
N ALA A 12 -14.33 11.75 -35.41
CA ALA A 12 -14.46 10.31 -35.45
C ALA A 12 -13.51 9.66 -34.38
N PRO A 13 -13.95 8.59 -33.74
CA PRO A 13 -13.05 7.82 -32.91
C PRO A 13 -11.92 7.20 -33.73
N VAL A 14 -10.74 7.12 -33.17
CA VAL A 14 -9.60 6.43 -33.80
C VAL A 14 -9.63 4.97 -33.34
N THR A 15 -9.63 4.04 -34.31
CA THR A 15 -9.49 2.62 -34.00
C THR A 15 -8.06 2.34 -33.53
N VAL A 16 -7.92 1.81 -32.32
CA VAL A 16 -6.60 1.49 -31.72
C VAL A 16 -6.24 0.02 -31.97
N GLY A 17 -7.23 -0.87 -32.03
CA GLY A 17 -7.03 -2.30 -32.23
C GLY A 17 -8.21 -3.11 -31.68
N GLU A 18 -8.08 -4.42 -31.78
CA GLU A 18 -9.02 -5.36 -31.17
C GLU A 18 -8.64 -5.64 -29.72
N VAL A 19 -9.62 -5.69 -28.84
CA VAL A 19 -9.44 -6.17 -27.48
C VAL A 19 -9.41 -7.69 -27.50
N VAL A 20 -8.33 -8.29 -26.96
CA VAL A 20 -8.24 -9.74 -26.83
C VAL A 20 -9.40 -10.24 -25.97
N ASN A 21 -10.03 -11.33 -26.45
CA ASN A 21 -11.16 -11.91 -25.74
C ASN A 21 -10.71 -12.41 -24.36
N GLN A 22 -11.39 -11.98 -23.30
CA GLN A 22 -11.06 -12.26 -21.92
C GLN A 22 -12.34 -12.48 -21.10
N ASN A 23 -12.23 -13.07 -19.92
CA ASN A 23 -13.36 -13.25 -19.02
C ASN A 23 -12.88 -13.32 -17.55
N LEU A 24 -12.64 -12.17 -16.94
CA LEU A 24 -12.28 -12.09 -15.52
C LEU A 24 -13.47 -12.43 -14.62
N HIS A 25 -14.69 -12.22 -15.11
CA HIS A 25 -15.90 -12.60 -14.38
C HIS A 25 -16.04 -14.11 -14.17
N ALA A 26 -15.40 -14.94 -14.99
CA ALA A 26 -15.40 -16.40 -14.83
C ALA A 26 -14.28 -16.94 -13.93
N LEU A 27 -13.43 -16.09 -13.39
CA LEU A 27 -12.37 -16.54 -12.47
C LEU A 27 -12.98 -17.20 -11.23
N PRO A 28 -12.42 -18.34 -10.78
CA PRO A 28 -12.79 -18.92 -9.49
C PRO A 28 -12.33 -18.01 -8.35
N GLN A 29 -12.81 -18.26 -7.13
CA GLN A 29 -12.36 -17.55 -5.93
C GLN A 29 -10.84 -17.61 -5.80
N GLN A 30 -10.28 -16.50 -5.33
CA GLN A 30 -8.84 -16.31 -5.13
C GLN A 30 -8.56 -15.77 -3.75
N ASP A 31 -7.55 -16.31 -3.08
CA ASP A 31 -7.06 -15.74 -1.80
C ASP A 31 -6.32 -14.43 -2.02
N MET A 32 -5.57 -14.32 -3.12
CA MET A 32 -4.74 -13.16 -3.40
C MET A 32 -4.84 -12.75 -4.87
N ILE A 33 -4.98 -11.46 -5.07
CA ILE A 33 -4.88 -10.83 -6.39
C ILE A 33 -3.62 -9.94 -6.44
N ILE A 34 -2.86 -10.07 -7.52
CA ILE A 34 -1.73 -9.18 -7.83
C ILE A 34 -2.07 -8.41 -9.09
N ILE A 35 -2.21 -7.09 -9.00
CA ILE A 35 -2.40 -6.21 -10.15
C ILE A 35 -1.02 -5.70 -10.57
N ALA A 36 -0.58 -6.03 -11.79
CA ALA A 36 0.74 -5.68 -12.29
C ALA A 36 0.68 -5.17 -13.73
N GLN A 37 1.45 -4.12 -14.05
CA GLN A 37 1.66 -3.71 -15.44
C GLN A 37 2.34 -4.83 -16.25
N PRO A 38 2.11 -4.91 -17.57
CA PRO A 38 2.67 -5.97 -18.42
C PRO A 38 4.19 -6.17 -18.24
N ASN A 39 4.96 -5.09 -18.09
CA ASN A 39 6.40 -5.15 -17.87
C ASN A 39 6.81 -5.86 -16.57
N PHE A 40 5.92 -5.97 -15.59
CA PHE A 40 6.18 -6.58 -14.29
C PHE A 40 5.59 -7.98 -14.15
N THR A 41 4.82 -8.46 -15.12
CA THR A 41 4.10 -9.73 -15.02
C THR A 41 5.02 -10.91 -14.68
N THR A 42 6.21 -10.98 -15.25
CA THR A 42 7.17 -12.06 -14.96
C THR A 42 7.57 -12.07 -13.47
N GLN A 43 7.83 -10.90 -12.88
CA GLN A 43 8.23 -10.83 -11.48
C GLN A 43 7.03 -11.02 -10.55
N ALA A 44 5.86 -10.52 -10.95
CA ALA A 44 4.62 -10.74 -10.22
C ALA A 44 4.24 -12.23 -10.17
N GLU A 45 4.43 -12.98 -11.28
CA GLU A 45 4.19 -14.42 -11.29
C GLU A 45 5.23 -15.21 -10.47
N ARG A 46 6.50 -14.79 -10.42
CA ARG A 46 7.47 -15.36 -9.49
C ARG A 46 7.02 -15.26 -8.04
N LEU A 47 6.51 -14.08 -7.65
CA LEU A 47 5.97 -13.86 -6.31
C LEU A 47 4.71 -14.69 -6.07
N ALA A 48 3.80 -14.69 -7.05
CA ALA A 48 2.57 -15.50 -6.99
C ALA A 48 2.88 -16.98 -6.78
N GLU A 49 3.87 -17.52 -7.49
CA GLU A 49 4.27 -18.91 -7.35
C GLU A 49 4.88 -19.21 -5.98
N ALA A 50 5.64 -18.26 -5.41
CA ALA A 50 6.15 -18.40 -4.06
C ALA A 50 5.00 -18.48 -3.03
N HIS A 51 3.97 -17.66 -3.16
CA HIS A 51 2.79 -17.72 -2.29
C HIS A 51 1.93 -18.98 -2.51
N ARG A 52 1.80 -19.44 -3.75
CA ARG A 52 1.10 -20.72 -4.05
C ARG A 52 1.79 -21.91 -3.38
N THR A 53 3.13 -21.95 -3.45
CA THR A 53 3.91 -23.10 -2.99
C THR A 53 4.22 -23.09 -1.49
N LYS A 54 4.43 -21.92 -0.91
CA LYS A 54 4.86 -21.80 0.49
C LYS A 54 3.71 -21.50 1.44
N ASP A 55 2.78 -20.66 1.00
CA ASP A 55 1.66 -20.23 1.84
C ASP A 55 0.36 -20.93 1.50
N ASN A 56 0.39 -21.80 0.46
CA ASN A 56 -0.77 -22.54 -0.05
C ASN A 56 -1.95 -21.63 -0.41
N LEU A 57 -1.67 -20.44 -0.95
CA LEU A 57 -2.68 -19.50 -1.41
C LEU A 57 -3.04 -19.73 -2.87
N THR A 58 -4.31 -19.50 -3.21
CA THR A 58 -4.72 -19.32 -4.61
C THR A 58 -4.42 -17.88 -5.03
N VAL A 59 -3.52 -17.71 -6.00
CA VAL A 59 -3.04 -16.39 -6.41
C VAL A 59 -3.23 -16.17 -7.91
N ARG A 60 -3.80 -15.02 -8.27
CA ARG A 60 -3.96 -14.60 -9.66
C ARG A 60 -3.25 -13.28 -9.93
N VAL A 61 -2.41 -13.25 -10.96
CA VAL A 61 -1.86 -12.01 -11.53
C VAL A 61 -2.77 -11.54 -12.66
N VAL A 62 -3.07 -10.23 -12.66
CA VAL A 62 -3.90 -9.58 -13.67
C VAL A 62 -3.29 -8.23 -14.06
N THR A 63 -3.58 -7.77 -15.28
CA THR A 63 -3.14 -6.44 -15.73
C THR A 63 -4.23 -5.40 -15.48
N PRO A 64 -3.87 -4.13 -15.27
CA PRO A 64 -4.86 -3.05 -15.17
C PRO A 64 -5.81 -2.98 -16.36
N GLU A 65 -5.28 -3.11 -17.58
CA GLU A 65 -6.08 -3.06 -18.81
C GLU A 65 -7.17 -4.12 -18.84
N SER A 66 -6.83 -5.37 -18.46
CA SER A 66 -7.84 -6.44 -18.41
C SER A 66 -8.96 -6.13 -17.40
N ILE A 67 -8.64 -5.49 -16.29
CA ILE A 67 -9.65 -5.05 -15.31
C ILE A 67 -10.48 -3.90 -15.90
N TYR A 68 -9.86 -2.90 -16.53
CA TYR A 68 -10.59 -1.78 -17.11
C TYR A 68 -11.58 -2.25 -18.16
N ASN A 69 -11.21 -3.20 -19.01
CA ASN A 69 -12.06 -3.73 -20.07
C ASN A 69 -13.38 -4.29 -19.53
N GLU A 70 -13.36 -4.98 -18.40
CA GLU A 70 -14.55 -5.63 -17.84
C GLU A 70 -15.26 -4.82 -16.73
N PHE A 71 -14.54 -3.98 -15.98
CA PHE A 71 -15.08 -3.32 -14.79
C PHE A 71 -15.24 -1.80 -14.91
N SER A 72 -14.77 -1.19 -16.05
CA SER A 72 -14.94 0.24 -16.33
C SER A 72 -15.05 0.56 -17.82
N SER A 73 -15.54 -0.39 -18.64
CA SER A 73 -15.77 -0.21 -20.09
C SER A 73 -14.51 0.27 -20.84
N GLY A 74 -13.34 -0.24 -20.46
CA GLY A 74 -12.04 0.11 -21.05
C GLY A 74 -11.46 1.44 -20.56
N THR A 75 -12.15 2.17 -19.71
CA THR A 75 -11.66 3.45 -19.18
C THR A 75 -10.74 3.22 -17.98
N PRO A 76 -9.51 3.78 -17.94
CA PRO A 76 -8.68 3.75 -16.73
C PRO A 76 -9.40 4.42 -15.56
N ASP A 77 -9.82 3.61 -14.60
CA ASP A 77 -10.56 4.02 -13.41
C ASP A 77 -10.08 3.21 -12.20
N ALA A 78 -9.61 3.90 -11.17
CA ALA A 78 -9.19 3.25 -9.92
C ALA A 78 -10.32 2.43 -9.29
N THR A 79 -11.58 2.86 -9.44
CA THR A 79 -12.75 2.13 -8.94
C THR A 79 -12.91 0.75 -9.60
N ALA A 80 -12.36 0.54 -10.79
CA ALA A 80 -12.38 -0.77 -11.44
C ALA A 80 -11.62 -1.84 -10.62
N TYR A 81 -10.50 -1.47 -9.98
CA TYR A 81 -9.78 -2.40 -9.08
C TYR A 81 -10.66 -2.81 -7.90
N ARG A 82 -11.34 -1.83 -7.29
CA ARG A 82 -12.28 -2.11 -6.19
C ARG A 82 -13.43 -3.00 -6.64
N ARG A 83 -14.03 -2.73 -7.81
CA ARG A 83 -15.13 -3.55 -8.38
C ARG A 83 -14.68 -4.99 -8.66
N PHE A 84 -13.47 -5.15 -9.16
CA PHE A 84 -12.89 -6.47 -9.39
C PHE A 84 -12.70 -7.24 -8.08
N MET A 85 -12.17 -6.62 -7.03
CA MET A 85 -12.07 -7.24 -5.70
C MET A 85 -13.43 -7.51 -5.09
N LYS A 86 -14.39 -6.58 -5.28
CA LYS A 86 -15.75 -6.75 -4.77
C LYS A 86 -16.45 -7.97 -5.39
N MET A 87 -16.19 -8.29 -6.65
CA MET A 87 -16.72 -9.48 -7.29
C MET A 87 -16.37 -10.76 -6.51
N PHE A 88 -15.13 -10.91 -6.03
CA PHE A 88 -14.73 -12.05 -5.20
C PHE A 88 -15.38 -11.98 -3.81
N TYR A 89 -15.42 -10.79 -3.22
CA TYR A 89 -16.05 -10.57 -1.92
C TYR A 89 -17.55 -10.94 -1.93
N ASP A 90 -18.29 -10.51 -2.94
CA ASP A 90 -19.74 -10.78 -3.04
C ASP A 90 -20.05 -12.26 -3.36
N ARG A 91 -19.10 -12.99 -3.93
CA ARG A 91 -19.25 -14.41 -4.28
C ARG A 91 -18.83 -15.36 -3.17
N GLN A 92 -18.22 -14.86 -2.10
CA GLN A 92 -17.82 -15.72 -1.00
C GLN A 92 -19.02 -16.43 -0.40
N THR A 93 -18.85 -17.71 -0.09
CA THR A 93 -19.87 -18.52 0.56
C THR A 93 -19.57 -18.74 2.04
N SER A 94 -18.34 -18.46 2.44
CA SER A 94 -17.84 -18.54 3.82
C SER A 94 -16.63 -17.62 3.99
N GLU A 95 -16.22 -17.38 5.22
CA GLU A 95 -15.01 -16.61 5.52
C GLU A 95 -13.74 -17.29 4.97
N ALA A 96 -13.77 -18.60 4.79
CA ALA A 96 -12.62 -19.36 4.30
C ALA A 96 -12.30 -19.09 2.82
N ASP A 97 -13.31 -18.81 2.00
CA ASP A 97 -13.17 -18.51 0.57
C ASP A 97 -13.23 -17.01 0.24
N ALA A 98 -13.22 -16.15 1.25
CA ALA A 98 -13.11 -14.72 1.09
C ALA A 98 -11.75 -14.32 0.49
N PRO A 99 -11.70 -13.26 -0.34
CA PRO A 99 -10.42 -12.72 -0.79
C PRO A 99 -9.66 -12.15 0.42
N LYS A 100 -8.37 -12.53 0.56
CA LYS A 100 -7.55 -12.17 1.72
C LYS A 100 -6.60 -11.02 1.44
N TYR A 101 -6.06 -10.96 0.21
CA TYR A 101 -5.00 -10.01 -0.11
C TYR A 101 -5.16 -9.39 -1.49
N LEU A 102 -4.81 -8.10 -1.58
CA LEU A 102 -4.59 -7.38 -2.83
C LEU A 102 -3.17 -6.80 -2.81
N LEU A 103 -2.36 -7.13 -3.81
CA LEU A 103 -1.08 -6.48 -4.03
C LEU A 103 -1.13 -5.60 -5.29
N LEU A 104 -0.87 -4.32 -5.11
CA LEU A 104 -0.66 -3.36 -6.18
C LEU A 104 0.83 -3.39 -6.55
N PHE A 105 1.17 -4.09 -7.62
CA PHE A 105 2.56 -4.34 -8.04
C PHE A 105 3.02 -3.25 -9.00
N GLY A 106 3.25 -2.04 -8.47
CA GLY A 106 3.63 -0.83 -9.17
C GLY A 106 3.47 0.40 -8.29
N ASP A 107 4.29 1.42 -8.55
CA ASP A 107 4.18 2.72 -7.89
C ASP A 107 2.86 3.41 -8.23
N GLY A 108 2.52 4.46 -7.50
CA GLY A 108 1.33 5.27 -7.69
C GLY A 108 1.64 6.75 -7.77
N SER A 109 0.66 7.55 -8.16
CA SER A 109 0.76 8.99 -8.19
C SER A 109 -0.47 9.63 -7.59
N PHE A 110 -0.31 10.77 -6.93
CA PHE A 110 -1.44 11.64 -6.60
C PHE A 110 -2.03 12.34 -7.85
N ASP A 111 -1.28 12.38 -8.95
CA ASP A 111 -1.70 13.00 -10.21
C ASP A 111 -1.81 11.96 -11.33
N ASN A 112 -2.78 11.07 -11.20
CA ASN A 112 -3.05 10.01 -12.20
C ASN A 112 -3.25 10.54 -13.63
N ARG A 113 -3.60 11.83 -13.79
CA ARG A 113 -3.91 12.46 -15.08
C ARG A 113 -2.81 13.38 -15.60
N LYS A 114 -1.70 13.53 -14.89
CA LYS A 114 -0.56 14.40 -15.24
C LYS A 114 -0.99 15.86 -15.47
N LEU A 115 -1.82 16.37 -14.58
CA LEU A 115 -2.35 17.74 -14.66
C LEU A 115 -1.34 18.77 -14.13
N THR A 116 -0.54 18.40 -13.14
CA THR A 116 0.47 19.28 -12.54
C THR A 116 1.74 19.32 -13.38
N SER A 117 2.46 20.43 -13.32
CA SER A 117 3.71 20.62 -14.06
C SER A 117 4.78 19.60 -13.68
N ALA A 118 4.84 19.20 -12.42
CA ALA A 118 5.79 18.21 -11.89
C ALA A 118 5.61 16.82 -12.53
N TRP A 119 4.39 16.45 -12.90
CA TRP A 119 4.07 15.12 -13.43
C TRP A 119 3.99 15.05 -14.95
N LYS A 120 3.94 16.19 -15.66
CA LYS A 120 3.77 16.21 -17.13
C LYS A 120 4.80 15.38 -17.88
N SER A 121 6.06 15.39 -17.45
CA SER A 121 7.18 14.67 -18.08
C SER A 121 7.46 13.29 -17.47
N VAL A 122 6.78 12.92 -16.39
CA VAL A 122 7.02 11.62 -15.74
C VAL A 122 6.43 10.49 -16.57
N ASP A 123 7.21 9.46 -16.80
CA ASP A 123 6.69 8.22 -17.40
C ASP A 123 5.87 7.45 -16.36
N MET A 124 4.59 7.24 -16.66
CA MET A 124 3.66 6.52 -15.80
C MET A 124 3.27 5.15 -16.35
N SER A 125 3.92 4.66 -17.40
CA SER A 125 3.57 3.39 -18.06
C SER A 125 3.63 2.18 -17.11
N ASN A 126 4.49 2.25 -16.10
CA ASN A 126 4.66 1.21 -15.07
C ASN A 126 3.95 1.52 -13.74
N MET A 127 3.16 2.59 -13.70
CA MET A 127 2.42 2.95 -12.48
C MET A 127 1.01 2.37 -12.48
N LEU A 128 0.47 2.21 -11.29
CA LEU A 128 -0.90 1.82 -11.05
C LEU A 128 -1.69 3.02 -10.52
N LEU A 129 -2.97 3.09 -10.87
CA LEU A 129 -3.83 4.15 -10.38
C LEU A 129 -3.94 4.10 -8.85
N THR A 130 -4.04 5.28 -8.27
CA THR A 130 -4.37 5.52 -6.87
C THR A 130 -5.80 6.04 -6.76
N TYR A 131 -6.44 5.81 -5.62
CA TYR A 131 -7.67 6.51 -5.28
C TYR A 131 -7.34 7.75 -4.46
N GLN A 132 -7.98 8.85 -4.78
CA GLN A 132 -7.90 10.11 -4.03
C GLN A 132 -9.22 10.40 -3.33
N THR A 133 -9.16 11.07 -2.19
CA THR A 133 -10.34 11.62 -1.52
C THR A 133 -11.04 12.66 -2.39
N GLU A 134 -12.34 12.88 -2.18
CA GLU A 134 -13.21 13.64 -3.07
C GLU A 134 -12.77 15.09 -3.32
N ASN A 135 -12.09 15.71 -2.37
CA ASN A 135 -11.69 17.11 -2.46
C ASN A 135 -10.17 17.27 -2.61
N SER A 136 -9.67 17.09 -3.82
CA SER A 136 -8.25 17.27 -4.15
C SER A 136 -7.75 18.73 -4.03
N LEU A 137 -8.63 19.71 -3.83
CA LEU A 137 -8.27 21.10 -3.56
C LEU A 137 -8.06 21.37 -2.07
N SER A 138 -8.41 20.44 -1.20
CA SER A 138 -8.17 20.54 0.23
C SER A 138 -6.73 20.16 0.56
N SER A 139 -6.10 20.93 1.46
CA SER A 139 -4.80 20.56 2.05
C SER A 139 -4.84 19.24 2.84
N GLN A 140 -6.03 18.76 3.17
CA GLN A 140 -6.27 17.48 3.84
C GLN A 140 -6.58 16.33 2.86
N SER A 141 -6.53 16.59 1.56
CA SER A 141 -6.69 15.56 0.55
C SER A 141 -5.49 14.61 0.55
N TYR A 142 -5.76 13.33 0.41
CA TYR A 142 -4.73 12.29 0.41
C TYR A 142 -5.08 11.17 -0.57
N VAL A 143 -4.08 10.41 -0.99
CA VAL A 143 -4.23 9.15 -1.70
C VAL A 143 -4.33 8.01 -0.69
N ILE A 144 -5.16 7.00 -0.99
CA ILE A 144 -5.36 5.88 -0.08
C ILE A 144 -5.63 4.59 -0.85
N ASP A 145 -4.82 3.57 -0.60
CA ASP A 145 -4.99 2.26 -1.20
C ASP A 145 -6.06 1.41 -0.48
N ASP A 146 -6.35 1.70 0.79
CA ASP A 146 -7.41 1.03 1.57
C ASP A 146 -8.77 1.10 0.89
N TYR A 147 -9.01 2.11 0.05
CA TYR A 147 -10.22 2.23 -0.76
C TYR A 147 -10.56 0.97 -1.53
N PHE A 148 -9.56 0.25 -2.02
CA PHE A 148 -9.74 -0.97 -2.78
C PHE A 148 -10.22 -2.16 -1.94
N GLY A 149 -10.11 -2.04 -0.62
CA GLY A 149 -10.54 -3.07 0.34
C GLY A 149 -11.80 -2.74 1.11
N PHE A 150 -12.45 -1.60 0.88
CA PHE A 150 -13.76 -1.27 1.46
C PHE A 150 -14.86 -1.90 0.60
N LEU A 151 -15.12 -3.19 0.81
CA LEU A 151 -15.96 -4.00 -0.06
C LEU A 151 -17.37 -4.25 0.48
N ASP A 152 -17.58 -4.08 1.78
CA ASP A 152 -18.87 -4.28 2.43
C ASP A 152 -19.82 -3.12 2.13
N ASP A 153 -20.93 -3.38 1.44
CA ASP A 153 -21.98 -2.39 1.17
C ASP A 153 -22.82 -2.04 2.42
N ALA A 154 -22.83 -2.90 3.43
CA ALA A 154 -23.49 -2.63 4.70
C ALA A 154 -22.71 -1.60 5.54
N ASP A 155 -21.42 -1.41 5.27
CA ASP A 155 -20.62 -0.38 5.90
C ASP A 155 -20.90 1.00 5.29
N ASN A 156 -21.98 1.63 5.76
CA ASN A 156 -22.49 2.92 5.28
C ASN A 156 -21.79 4.14 5.87
N LYS A 157 -20.64 3.96 6.55
CA LYS A 157 -19.86 5.05 7.13
C LYS A 157 -19.39 6.00 6.04
N LYS A 158 -19.62 7.30 6.23
CA LYS A 158 -19.28 8.34 5.24
C LYS A 158 -17.77 8.58 5.13
N SER A 159 -17.05 8.51 6.26
CA SER A 159 -15.61 8.70 6.28
C SER A 159 -14.89 7.40 5.95
N LEU A 160 -13.96 7.43 4.99
CA LEU A 160 -13.11 6.28 4.64
C LEU A 160 -12.29 5.79 5.84
N GLN A 161 -11.84 6.71 6.71
CA GLN A 161 -11.08 6.38 7.92
C GLN A 161 -11.84 5.49 8.92
N ASN A 162 -13.16 5.49 8.85
CA ASN A 162 -14.01 4.71 9.75
C ASN A 162 -14.56 3.43 9.11
N LYS A 163 -14.22 3.16 7.84
CA LYS A 163 -14.63 1.94 7.15
C LYS A 163 -13.77 0.75 7.56
N LYS A 164 -14.41 -0.43 7.56
CA LYS A 164 -13.70 -1.68 7.84
C LYS A 164 -13.04 -2.20 6.56
N LEU A 165 -11.75 -2.48 6.63
CA LEU A 165 -11.05 -3.24 5.59
C LEU A 165 -11.53 -4.70 5.58
N CYS A 166 -11.86 -5.19 4.39
CA CYS A 166 -12.31 -6.58 4.20
C CYS A 166 -11.17 -7.51 3.82
N LEU A 167 -9.99 -6.97 3.46
CA LEU A 167 -8.81 -7.72 3.06
C LEU A 167 -7.52 -6.92 3.32
N GLY A 168 -6.37 -7.58 3.36
CA GLY A 168 -5.07 -6.93 3.45
C GLY A 168 -4.65 -6.32 2.11
N ILE A 169 -4.16 -5.08 2.11
CA ILE A 169 -3.70 -4.39 0.91
C ILE A 169 -2.25 -4.00 1.07
N GLY A 170 -1.46 -4.23 0.02
CA GLY A 170 -0.10 -3.77 -0.08
C GLY A 170 0.20 -3.16 -1.44
N ARG A 171 1.20 -2.27 -1.48
CA ARG A 171 1.75 -1.73 -2.73
C ARG A 171 3.25 -1.90 -2.75
N PHE A 172 3.78 -2.36 -3.89
CA PHE A 172 5.21 -2.26 -4.18
C PHE A 172 5.46 -0.97 -4.98
N PRO A 173 6.09 0.05 -4.39
CA PRO A 173 6.34 1.33 -5.06
C PRO A 173 7.54 1.20 -6.00
N ILE A 174 7.38 0.41 -7.05
CA ILE A 174 8.40 0.09 -8.04
C ILE A 174 8.06 0.69 -9.40
N ARG A 175 9.08 1.14 -10.14
CA ARG A 175 8.95 1.78 -11.45
C ARG A 175 9.72 1.05 -12.55
N THR A 176 10.69 0.19 -12.19
CA THR A 176 11.54 -0.53 -13.13
C THR A 176 11.52 -2.03 -12.87
N VAL A 177 11.84 -2.82 -13.91
CA VAL A 177 11.96 -4.28 -13.81
C VAL A 177 13.04 -4.69 -12.81
N GLU A 178 14.11 -3.90 -12.72
CA GLU A 178 15.18 -4.13 -11.74
C GLU A 178 14.66 -4.00 -10.31
N GLN A 179 13.93 -2.91 -10.00
CA GLN A 179 13.29 -2.71 -8.69
C GLN A 179 12.29 -3.83 -8.38
N ALA A 180 11.52 -4.26 -9.39
CA ALA A 180 10.60 -5.39 -9.25
C ALA A 180 11.33 -6.67 -8.87
N THR A 181 12.46 -6.96 -9.54
CA THR A 181 13.30 -8.13 -9.24
C THR A 181 13.84 -8.08 -7.82
N GLN A 182 14.45 -6.96 -7.43
CA GLN A 182 15.00 -6.76 -6.08
C GLN A 182 13.93 -6.90 -4.99
N MET A 183 12.72 -6.35 -5.23
CA MET A 183 11.63 -6.44 -4.28
C MET A 183 11.14 -7.88 -4.11
N VAL A 184 10.95 -8.60 -5.22
CA VAL A 184 10.54 -10.01 -5.19
C VAL A 184 11.61 -10.89 -4.55
N ASP A 185 12.89 -10.68 -4.89
CA ASP A 185 14.00 -11.43 -4.28
C ASP A 185 14.07 -11.21 -2.77
N LYS A 186 13.85 -9.97 -2.31
CA LYS A 186 13.77 -9.65 -0.87
C LYS A 186 12.64 -10.41 -0.18
N VAL A 187 11.43 -10.39 -0.76
CA VAL A 187 10.27 -11.07 -0.17
C VAL A 187 10.48 -12.58 -0.14
N ILE A 188 10.91 -13.18 -1.24
CA ILE A 188 11.17 -14.63 -1.31
C ILE A 188 12.26 -15.03 -0.31
N SER A 189 13.35 -14.26 -0.24
CA SER A 189 14.42 -14.51 0.75
C SER A 189 13.91 -14.46 2.19
N TYR A 190 13.00 -13.53 2.49
CA TYR A 190 12.36 -13.44 3.80
C TYR A 190 11.44 -14.65 4.06
N MET A 191 10.58 -15.02 3.09
CA MET A 191 9.71 -16.20 3.19
C MET A 191 10.50 -17.51 3.39
N GLU A 192 11.68 -17.61 2.78
CA GLU A 192 12.58 -18.76 2.93
C GLU A 192 13.39 -18.76 4.22
N ASN A 193 13.25 -17.70 5.02
CA ASN A 193 13.96 -17.55 6.29
C ASN A 193 15.48 -17.72 6.19
N ARG A 194 16.08 -17.32 5.05
CA ARG A 194 17.50 -17.54 4.77
C ARG A 194 18.43 -16.78 5.70
N ASN A 195 18.01 -15.60 6.13
CA ASN A 195 18.82 -14.74 6.99
C ASN A 195 18.44 -14.96 8.46
N ILE A 196 19.07 -15.95 9.08
CA ILE A 196 18.89 -16.23 10.51
C ILE A 196 19.86 -15.33 11.29
N GLY A 197 19.39 -14.74 12.38
CA GLY A 197 20.22 -13.91 13.25
C GLY A 197 19.44 -13.35 14.43
N SER A 198 20.17 -12.84 15.42
CA SER A 198 19.59 -12.21 16.61
C SER A 198 18.69 -11.02 16.30
N TRP A 199 18.85 -10.40 15.15
CA TRP A 199 18.00 -9.31 14.69
C TRP A 199 16.51 -9.65 14.66
N LYS A 200 16.17 -10.94 14.51
CA LYS A 200 14.78 -11.40 14.52
C LYS A 200 14.09 -11.32 15.87
N ASN A 201 14.86 -11.12 16.94
CA ASN A 201 14.31 -10.91 18.27
C ASN A 201 14.35 -9.44 18.69
N ASN A 202 14.96 -8.56 17.89
CA ASN A 202 15.08 -7.15 18.23
C ASN A 202 13.89 -6.37 17.70
N LEU A 203 13.17 -5.69 18.57
CA LEU A 203 12.11 -4.74 18.23
C LEU A 203 12.53 -3.35 18.70
N CYS A 204 12.12 -2.30 17.98
CA CYS A 204 12.35 -0.92 18.39
C CYS A 204 11.03 -0.14 18.34
N PHE A 205 10.69 0.48 19.47
CA PHE A 205 9.60 1.43 19.59
C PHE A 205 10.20 2.82 19.77
N MET A 206 9.91 3.71 18.84
CA MET A 206 10.43 5.08 18.81
C MET A 206 9.27 6.06 18.83
N ALA A 207 9.40 7.13 19.60
CA ALA A 207 8.43 8.21 19.65
C ALA A 207 9.13 9.56 19.63
N ASP A 208 8.56 10.53 18.89
CA ASP A 208 9.04 11.91 18.92
C ASP A 208 8.66 12.63 20.22
N ASP A 209 9.25 13.81 20.42
CA ASP A 209 8.94 14.65 21.58
C ASP A 209 7.54 15.26 21.45
N GLY A 210 6.84 15.32 22.58
CA GLY A 210 5.59 16.03 22.68
C GLY A 210 5.76 17.54 22.51
N SER A 211 4.80 18.22 21.87
CA SER A 211 4.78 19.65 21.73
C SER A 211 4.06 20.31 22.92
N ASN A 212 4.72 21.26 23.59
CA ASN A 212 4.11 22.08 24.64
C ASN A 212 2.95 22.95 24.12
N THR A 213 2.82 23.12 22.79
CA THR A 213 1.83 24.02 22.18
C THR A 213 0.51 23.32 21.87
N ASP A 214 0.49 21.99 21.75
CA ASP A 214 -0.66 21.25 21.19
C ASP A 214 -1.45 20.47 22.27
N GLY A 215 -1.02 20.51 23.53
CA GLY A 215 -1.68 19.78 24.62
C GLY A 215 -1.47 18.25 24.62
N PHE A 216 -0.70 17.73 23.67
CA PHE A 216 -0.41 16.30 23.48
C PHE A 216 1.03 15.95 23.86
N MET A 217 1.48 16.49 25.01
CA MET A 217 2.90 16.47 25.38
C MET A 217 3.54 15.08 25.51
N THR A 218 2.77 14.04 25.69
CA THR A 218 3.31 12.68 25.97
C THR A 218 2.60 11.59 25.19
N GLU A 219 1.55 11.89 24.42
CA GLU A 219 0.72 10.87 23.76
C GLU A 219 1.52 9.91 22.86
N HIS A 220 2.46 10.43 22.08
CA HIS A 220 3.26 9.58 21.19
C HIS A 220 4.11 8.59 21.99
N MET A 221 4.79 9.07 23.04
CA MET A 221 5.58 8.23 23.92
C MET A 221 4.69 7.24 24.69
N GLU A 222 3.56 7.70 25.23
CA GLU A 222 2.62 6.84 25.96
C GLU A 222 2.06 5.72 25.09
N PHE A 223 1.64 6.01 23.87
CA PHE A 223 1.17 4.99 22.92
C PHE A 223 2.28 4.01 22.53
N ALA A 224 3.49 4.51 22.24
CA ALA A 224 4.62 3.67 21.93
C ALA A 224 5.01 2.79 23.14
N ASP A 225 4.97 3.34 24.37
CA ASP A 225 5.28 2.60 25.59
C ASP A 225 4.22 1.56 25.96
N GLN A 226 2.94 1.85 25.74
CA GLN A 226 1.87 0.86 25.90
C GLN A 226 2.07 -0.35 24.97
N LEU A 227 2.40 -0.11 23.70
CA LEU A 227 2.68 -1.19 22.75
C LEU A 227 3.95 -1.97 23.15
N ALA A 228 5.00 -1.26 23.53
CA ALA A 228 6.24 -1.87 23.99
C ALA A 228 6.02 -2.72 25.25
N GLY A 229 5.29 -2.19 26.24
CA GLY A 229 4.95 -2.89 27.47
C GLY A 229 4.07 -4.12 27.23
N TYR A 230 3.13 -4.05 26.29
CA TYR A 230 2.37 -5.23 25.87
C TYR A 230 3.28 -6.34 25.35
N VAL A 231 4.23 -6.00 24.47
CA VAL A 231 5.18 -6.98 23.92
C VAL A 231 6.08 -7.54 25.04
N GLU A 232 6.60 -6.69 25.93
CA GLU A 232 7.44 -7.13 27.05
C GLU A 232 6.71 -8.11 27.98
N SER A 233 5.41 -7.94 28.17
CA SER A 233 4.59 -8.81 29.05
C SER A 233 4.16 -10.11 28.39
N GLU A 234 3.68 -10.04 27.15
CA GLU A 234 3.08 -11.19 26.46
C GLU A 234 4.09 -12.00 25.61
N HIS A 235 5.19 -11.34 25.22
CA HIS A 235 6.20 -11.88 24.31
C HIS A 235 7.63 -11.65 24.83
N PRO A 236 7.98 -12.18 26.01
CA PRO A 236 9.29 -11.95 26.65
C PRO A 236 10.49 -12.52 25.86
N GLU A 237 10.24 -13.29 24.81
CA GLU A 237 11.27 -13.76 23.88
C GLU A 237 11.87 -12.65 23.01
N PHE A 238 11.20 -11.49 22.89
CA PHE A 238 11.70 -10.36 22.13
C PHE A 238 12.48 -9.38 22.99
N LEU A 239 13.53 -8.82 22.42
CA LEU A 239 14.29 -7.72 22.99
C LEU A 239 13.68 -6.39 22.54
N VAL A 240 13.00 -5.73 23.45
CA VAL A 240 12.35 -4.44 23.20
C VAL A 240 13.34 -3.30 23.46
N ASN A 241 13.58 -2.47 22.44
CA ASN A 241 14.38 -1.26 22.52
C ASN A 241 13.44 -0.05 22.44
N LYS A 242 13.58 0.88 23.37
CA LYS A 242 12.75 2.10 23.46
C LYS A 242 13.61 3.31 23.15
N LEU A 243 13.24 4.08 22.11
CA LEU A 243 13.90 5.31 21.69
C LEU A 243 12.90 6.47 21.74
N TYR A 244 12.55 6.92 22.94
CA TYR A 244 11.63 8.03 23.14
C TYR A 244 12.42 9.33 23.24
N TYR A 245 12.12 10.31 22.41
CA TYR A 245 12.84 11.58 22.33
C TYR A 245 12.90 12.30 23.67
N ASP A 246 11.81 12.22 24.46
CA ASP A 246 11.74 12.85 25.79
C ASP A 246 12.77 12.32 26.81
N ALA A 247 13.32 11.13 26.58
CA ALA A 247 14.38 10.57 27.40
C ALA A 247 15.79 11.07 27.03
N TYR A 248 15.92 11.88 25.96
CA TYR A 248 17.20 12.31 25.44
C TYR A 248 17.34 13.83 25.40
N LYS A 249 18.57 14.31 25.42
CA LYS A 249 18.87 15.74 25.38
C LYS A 249 18.68 16.29 23.97
N LYS A 250 17.84 17.32 23.83
CA LYS A 250 17.67 18.06 22.60
C LYS A 250 18.84 19.04 22.38
N ASP A 251 19.42 19.03 21.20
CA ASP A 251 20.28 20.14 20.74
C ASP A 251 19.39 21.32 20.37
N MET A 252 19.37 22.34 21.22
CA MET A 252 18.52 23.51 21.05
C MET A 252 18.94 24.39 19.86
N THR A 253 20.17 24.26 19.36
CA THR A 253 20.67 25.05 18.23
C THR A 253 20.22 24.42 16.91
N ALA A 254 20.34 23.07 16.79
CA ALA A 254 19.97 22.33 15.61
C ALA A 254 18.51 21.82 15.63
N GLY A 255 17.82 21.90 16.78
CA GLY A 255 16.48 21.36 16.97
C GLY A 255 16.39 19.84 16.85
N THR A 256 17.51 19.11 17.10
CA THR A 256 17.62 17.67 16.84
C THR A 256 17.98 16.89 18.11
N TYR A 257 17.87 15.56 18.04
CA TYR A 257 18.23 14.63 19.09
C TYR A 257 19.39 13.71 18.62
N PRO A 258 20.66 14.14 18.75
CA PRO A 258 21.81 13.40 18.21
C PRO A 258 21.93 11.98 18.78
N ASP A 259 21.64 11.81 20.08
CA ASP A 259 21.75 10.52 20.74
C ASP A 259 20.66 9.52 20.28
N VAL A 260 19.42 10.01 20.04
CA VAL A 260 18.35 9.19 19.45
C VAL A 260 18.77 8.72 18.05
N ARG A 261 19.30 9.64 17.24
CA ARG A 261 19.78 9.32 15.89
C ARG A 261 20.89 8.26 15.92
N SER A 262 21.86 8.44 16.81
CA SER A 262 22.97 7.49 16.98
C SER A 262 22.49 6.13 17.48
N GLY A 263 21.55 6.10 18.41
CA GLY A 263 20.91 4.89 18.91
C GLY A 263 20.15 4.15 17.81
N LEU A 264 19.34 4.87 17.01
CA LEU A 264 18.63 4.28 15.88
C LEU A 264 19.60 3.72 14.82
N GLN A 265 20.65 4.47 14.47
CA GLN A 265 21.66 4.00 13.50
C GLN A 265 22.34 2.71 13.97
N LYS A 266 22.62 2.60 15.27
CA LYS A 266 23.20 1.39 15.86
C LYS A 266 22.21 0.22 15.74
N LEU A 267 20.95 0.40 16.15
CA LEU A 267 19.93 -0.65 16.08
C LEU A 267 19.69 -1.12 14.64
N LEU A 268 19.63 -0.19 13.69
CA LEU A 268 19.48 -0.53 12.26
C LEU A 268 20.68 -1.32 11.73
N LYS A 269 21.90 -1.01 12.20
CA LYS A 269 23.13 -1.75 11.84
C LYS A 269 23.13 -3.15 12.44
N ASP A 270 22.69 -3.29 13.69
CA ASP A 270 22.61 -4.57 14.40
C ASP A 270 21.43 -5.43 13.88
N GLY A 271 20.46 -4.79 13.25
CA GLY A 271 19.26 -5.38 12.66
C GLY A 271 18.07 -5.41 13.62
N LEU A 272 16.89 -5.15 13.05
CA LEU A 272 15.59 -5.14 13.72
C LEU A 272 14.59 -6.01 12.97
N LEU A 273 13.77 -6.77 13.68
CA LEU A 273 12.61 -7.44 13.13
C LEU A 273 11.48 -6.44 12.88
N LEU A 274 11.25 -5.55 13.84
CA LEU A 274 10.21 -4.54 13.78
C LEU A 274 10.76 -3.20 14.26
N PHE A 275 10.42 -2.16 13.50
CA PHE A 275 10.61 -0.77 13.89
C PHE A 275 9.26 -0.07 13.86
N ASN A 276 8.77 0.35 15.02
CA ASN A 276 7.55 1.15 15.16
C ASN A 276 7.95 2.60 15.51
N TYR A 277 7.46 3.54 14.74
CA TYR A 277 7.57 4.97 15.03
C TYR A 277 6.19 5.57 15.24
N THR A 278 6.03 6.27 16.34
CA THR A 278 4.81 7.04 16.66
C THR A 278 5.21 8.50 16.79
N GLY A 279 4.68 9.36 15.92
CA GLY A 279 5.06 10.77 15.89
C GLY A 279 4.76 11.47 14.59
N HIS A 280 5.31 12.67 14.41
CA HIS A 280 5.10 13.50 13.24
C HIS A 280 6.04 13.12 12.09
N GLY A 281 5.55 13.32 10.87
CA GLY A 281 6.37 13.32 9.65
C GLY A 281 6.62 14.76 9.19
N GLY A 282 7.85 15.01 8.71
CA GLY A 282 8.23 16.27 8.08
C GLY A 282 8.56 16.08 6.61
N THR A 283 8.41 17.15 5.80
CA THR A 283 8.85 17.24 4.40
C THR A 283 10.19 17.96 4.32
#